data_5b3ba345d9bd4b57149aac9e442e8b79
#
_entry.id   5b3ba345d9bd4b57149aac9e442e8b79
#
_cell.length_a   1.000
_cell.length_b   1.000
_cell.length_c   1.000
_cell.angle_alpha   90.00
_cell.angle_beta   90.00
_cell.angle_gamma   90.00
#
_symmetry.space_group_name_H-M   'P 1'
#
loop_
_entity.id
_entity.type
_entity.pdbx_description
1 polymer ?
#
loop_
_entity_poly.entity_id
_entity_poly.type
_entity_poly.pdbx_seq_one_letter_code
_entity_poly.pdbx_strand_id
1 'polypeptide(L)'
;YTVFNMTLELLKIGGDQTAISGVTHSIFHGFNYSPKEAPFPGWIRYGAYYNENNNWWPYFKYYTAYKGRMASALQHGTMYADIAILHPIADMWSTLGMQNEPFPATTNVKYKTLVWEAIHKNGSGCDYVSESIIRDAEMKGGYLCYGPRKYKTLFLIEVESMEPATARKLYDFVASGGRIFCIEAYPHKSVGLKEHDKHDKEVQEWVEKMKQMDGRFILLHKPEKDFVGWYQGVQKDYGLTPYMTIEKPDPYLMQNRYQGDNKEEMFFFSYAHRYNSHQTRISFCNEVVKGRQGWVWDLETGERYRLPLDAANSFLFDFGPADSLLIVFDKQKRGNDYKPLPVSGEDLKDLSSDWDVEFRHSRENTVQNTHFDKLKDLKDTDYVNFCGTIVYRKKVNVSSPVGMVLNLGLVHGVSEVFVNGQSCGVKWYGRRIHPVAARLKQGENRIEIHVVTVIGHYLKTLKDNKIAQAWTRRQDVVQPAGLVGPVTAYRIKN
;
A
#
# COMPACT_ATOMS: atom_id res chain seq x y z
N TYR A 1 -5.83 2.75 -14.73
CA TYR A 1 -5.68 1.29 -14.86
C TYR A 1 -6.56 0.79 -15.99
N THR A 2 -6.01 -0.06 -16.84
CA THR A 2 -6.71 -0.60 -18.00
C THR A 2 -7.49 -1.87 -17.60
N VAL A 3 -8.76 -1.91 -17.92
CA VAL A 3 -9.72 -2.93 -17.46
C VAL A 3 -9.21 -4.37 -17.59
N PHE A 4 -8.60 -4.71 -18.70
CA PHE A 4 -8.16 -6.09 -19.00
C PHE A 4 -6.71 -6.41 -18.60
N ASN A 5 -5.95 -5.42 -18.14
CA ASN A 5 -4.54 -5.57 -17.74
C ASN A 5 -4.33 -5.53 -16.23
N MET A 6 -5.42 -5.51 -15.46
CA MET A 6 -5.34 -5.54 -14.01
C MET A 6 -4.89 -6.92 -13.52
N THR A 7 -3.84 -6.94 -12.71
CA THR A 7 -3.36 -8.15 -12.01
C THR A 7 -3.86 -8.16 -10.56
N LEU A 8 -3.85 -9.33 -9.91
CA LEU A 8 -4.18 -9.43 -8.48
C LEU A 8 -3.20 -8.62 -7.62
N GLU A 9 -1.93 -8.55 -8.02
CA GLU A 9 -0.91 -7.72 -7.37
C GLU A 9 -1.24 -6.22 -7.42
N LEU A 10 -1.68 -5.71 -8.57
CA LEU A 10 -2.10 -4.31 -8.72
C LEU A 10 -3.35 -4.01 -7.90
N LEU A 11 -4.31 -4.95 -7.85
CA LEU A 11 -5.49 -4.84 -6.98
C LEU A 11 -5.08 -4.79 -5.50
N LYS A 12 -4.09 -5.61 -5.09
CA LYS A 12 -3.56 -5.60 -3.73
C LYS A 12 -2.92 -4.26 -3.39
N ILE A 13 -1.99 -3.77 -4.22
CA ILE A 13 -1.32 -2.47 -4.00
C ILE A 13 -2.37 -1.37 -3.82
N GLY A 14 -3.35 -1.26 -4.72
CA GLY A 14 -4.41 -0.27 -4.61
C GLY A 14 -5.28 -0.46 -3.35
N GLY A 15 -5.62 -1.70 -3.02
CA GLY A 15 -6.38 -2.04 -1.84
C GLY A 15 -5.65 -1.75 -0.52
N ASP A 16 -4.35 -1.97 -0.47
CA ASP A 16 -3.52 -1.67 0.71
C ASP A 16 -3.34 -0.15 0.89
N GLN A 17 -3.16 0.59 -0.21
CA GLN A 17 -3.09 2.06 -0.16
C GLN A 17 -4.42 2.68 0.34
N THR A 18 -5.57 2.12 -0.05
CA THR A 18 -6.85 2.56 0.52
C THR A 18 -6.97 2.23 2.02
N ALA A 19 -6.44 1.08 2.47
CA ALA A 19 -6.42 0.72 3.89
C ALA A 19 -5.50 1.65 4.70
N ILE A 20 -4.33 2.02 4.18
CA ILE A 20 -3.46 3.05 4.78
C ILE A 20 -4.20 4.39 4.93
N SER A 21 -5.06 4.74 3.98
CA SER A 21 -5.88 5.96 4.05
C SER A 21 -7.10 5.84 5.00
N GLY A 22 -7.23 4.74 5.76
CA GLY A 22 -8.30 4.52 6.73
C GLY A 22 -9.54 3.81 6.19
N VAL A 23 -9.55 3.40 4.90
CA VAL A 23 -10.66 2.64 4.32
C VAL A 23 -10.51 1.16 4.68
N THR A 24 -11.14 0.74 5.76
CA THR A 24 -11.00 -0.62 6.31
C THR A 24 -11.86 -1.66 5.60
N HIS A 25 -12.94 -1.25 4.90
CA HIS A 25 -13.83 -2.14 4.17
C HIS A 25 -13.97 -1.67 2.72
N SER A 26 -13.86 -2.59 1.76
CA SER A 26 -13.94 -2.29 0.33
C SER A 26 -15.03 -3.13 -0.34
N ILE A 27 -15.84 -2.49 -1.15
CA ILE A 27 -16.79 -3.16 -2.05
C ILE A 27 -16.25 -3.02 -3.47
N PHE A 28 -16.05 -4.16 -4.15
CA PHE A 28 -15.55 -4.14 -5.52
C PHE A 28 -16.64 -3.66 -6.48
N HIS A 29 -16.31 -2.69 -7.33
CA HIS A 29 -17.19 -2.19 -8.37
C HIS A 29 -16.68 -2.66 -9.73
N GLY A 30 -17.27 -3.61 -10.39
CA GLY A 30 -18.29 -4.52 -9.91
C GLY A 30 -18.17 -5.79 -10.74
N PHE A 31 -18.91 -6.85 -10.36
CA PHE A 31 -18.95 -8.09 -11.15
C PHE A 31 -19.55 -7.83 -12.53
N ASN A 32 -18.78 -8.16 -13.57
CA ASN A 32 -19.20 -7.98 -14.96
C ASN A 32 -20.01 -9.18 -15.43
N TYR A 33 -21.29 -9.22 -15.05
CA TYR A 33 -22.17 -10.29 -15.46
C TYR A 33 -22.27 -10.38 -16.97
N SER A 34 -22.05 -11.59 -17.51
CA SER A 34 -22.20 -11.90 -18.92
C SER A 34 -22.94 -13.24 -19.04
N PRO A 35 -24.17 -13.28 -19.60
CA PRO A 35 -24.86 -14.54 -19.85
C PRO A 35 -24.08 -15.37 -20.85
N LYS A 36 -24.35 -16.69 -20.89
CA LYS A 36 -23.62 -17.64 -21.76
C LYS A 36 -23.71 -17.29 -23.24
N GLU A 37 -24.81 -16.66 -23.64
CA GLU A 37 -25.11 -16.25 -25.02
C GLU A 37 -24.40 -14.95 -25.41
N ALA A 38 -23.86 -14.19 -24.44
CA ALA A 38 -23.14 -12.96 -24.74
C ALA A 38 -21.79 -13.28 -25.39
N PRO A 39 -21.45 -12.65 -26.52
CA PRO A 39 -20.15 -12.84 -27.13
C PRO A 39 -19.03 -12.34 -26.21
N PHE A 40 -17.92 -13.06 -26.18
CA PHE A 40 -16.73 -12.67 -25.41
C PHE A 40 -16.21 -11.30 -25.90
N PRO A 41 -15.79 -10.38 -24.99
CA PRO A 41 -15.60 -10.51 -23.54
C PRO A 41 -16.86 -10.24 -22.71
N GLY A 42 -18.02 -10.15 -23.32
CA GLY A 42 -19.26 -9.79 -22.68
C GLY A 42 -19.39 -8.28 -22.45
N TRP A 43 -20.32 -7.87 -21.59
CA TRP A 43 -20.59 -6.47 -21.36
C TRP A 43 -19.72 -5.90 -20.22
N ILE A 44 -19.01 -4.79 -20.49
CA ILE A 44 -18.14 -4.14 -19.54
C ILE A 44 -18.47 -2.65 -19.50
N ARG A 45 -18.54 -2.10 -18.31
CA ARG A 45 -18.67 -0.65 -18.12
C ARG A 45 -17.59 -0.07 -17.19
N TYR A 46 -17.27 -0.75 -16.10
CA TYR A 46 -16.30 -0.31 -15.10
C TYR A 46 -15.54 -1.48 -14.49
N GLY A 47 -14.50 -1.17 -13.68
CA GLY A 47 -13.79 -2.11 -12.84
C GLY A 47 -12.63 -2.82 -13.52
N ALA A 48 -12.13 -3.83 -12.85
CA ALA A 48 -10.98 -4.62 -13.26
C ALA A 48 -11.36 -5.91 -14.01
N TYR A 49 -12.51 -5.93 -14.66
CA TYR A 49 -13.08 -7.11 -15.29
C TYR A 49 -13.23 -8.28 -14.31
N TYR A 50 -13.96 -8.05 -13.24
CA TYR A 50 -14.32 -9.08 -12.28
C TYR A 50 -15.36 -10.03 -12.92
N ASN A 51 -14.86 -11.09 -13.53
CA ASN A 51 -15.65 -12.03 -14.32
C ASN A 51 -14.89 -13.34 -14.45
N GLU A 52 -15.63 -14.46 -14.52
CA GLU A 52 -15.09 -15.82 -14.68
C GLU A 52 -14.31 -16.02 -15.99
N ASN A 53 -14.50 -15.14 -16.97
CA ASN A 53 -13.71 -15.15 -18.20
C ASN A 53 -12.32 -14.54 -18.04
N ASN A 54 -12.01 -13.90 -16.91
CA ASN A 54 -10.66 -13.40 -16.65
C ASN A 54 -9.75 -14.55 -16.19
N ASN A 55 -8.56 -14.65 -16.76
CA ASN A 55 -7.63 -15.76 -16.49
C ASN A 55 -7.30 -15.93 -15.00
N TRP A 56 -7.20 -14.85 -14.24
CA TRP A 56 -6.90 -14.89 -12.81
C TRP A 56 -8.12 -15.15 -11.93
N TRP A 57 -9.34 -15.27 -12.47
CA TRP A 57 -10.57 -15.47 -11.68
C TRP A 57 -10.51 -16.64 -10.71
N PRO A 58 -10.00 -17.84 -11.07
CA PRO A 58 -9.85 -18.95 -10.13
C PRO A 58 -8.97 -18.64 -8.91
N TYR A 59 -8.09 -17.65 -9.04
CA TYR A 59 -7.16 -17.20 -7.99
C TYR A 59 -7.67 -15.97 -7.22
N PHE A 60 -8.76 -15.36 -7.64
CA PHE A 60 -9.34 -14.17 -6.99
C PHE A 60 -9.70 -14.42 -5.52
N LYS A 61 -10.03 -15.67 -5.17
CA LYS A 61 -10.27 -16.11 -3.80
C LYS A 61 -9.12 -15.80 -2.81
N TYR A 62 -7.87 -15.81 -3.26
CA TYR A 62 -6.71 -15.47 -2.42
C TYR A 62 -6.72 -13.99 -2.04
N TYR A 63 -6.99 -13.12 -3.02
CA TYR A 63 -7.11 -11.70 -2.78
C TYR A 63 -8.31 -11.36 -1.89
N THR A 64 -9.48 -11.94 -2.14
CA THR A 64 -10.67 -11.67 -1.31
C THR A 64 -10.51 -12.18 0.12
N ALA A 65 -9.88 -13.34 0.32
CA ALA A 65 -9.57 -13.86 1.66
C ALA A 65 -8.57 -12.95 2.40
N TYR A 66 -7.51 -12.49 1.72
CA TYR A 66 -6.57 -11.50 2.25
C TYR A 66 -7.29 -10.21 2.67
N LYS A 67 -8.11 -9.62 1.78
CA LYS A 67 -8.88 -8.40 2.07
C LYS A 67 -9.89 -8.59 3.20
N GLY A 68 -10.54 -9.74 3.26
CA GLY A 68 -11.48 -10.08 4.33
C GLY A 68 -10.81 -10.12 5.70
N ARG A 69 -9.63 -10.75 5.83
CA ARG A 69 -8.86 -10.78 7.08
C ARG A 69 -8.37 -9.39 7.48
N MET A 70 -7.86 -8.62 6.51
CA MET A 70 -7.44 -7.24 6.75
C MET A 70 -8.61 -6.38 7.24
N ALA A 71 -9.75 -6.43 6.54
CA ALA A 71 -10.94 -5.68 6.94
C ALA A 71 -11.43 -6.09 8.34
N SER A 72 -11.49 -7.39 8.62
CA SER A 72 -11.87 -7.90 9.94
C SER A 72 -10.96 -7.36 11.05
N ALA A 73 -9.64 -7.40 10.84
CA ALA A 73 -8.70 -6.90 11.84
C ALA A 73 -8.83 -5.39 12.08
N LEU A 74 -8.84 -4.59 11.00
CA LEU A 74 -8.82 -3.12 11.11
C LEU A 74 -10.16 -2.53 11.57
N GLN A 75 -11.30 -3.20 11.30
CA GLN A 75 -12.63 -2.75 11.76
C GLN A 75 -12.83 -2.93 13.27
N HIS A 76 -12.04 -3.79 13.94
CA HIS A 76 -12.05 -3.95 15.40
C HIS A 76 -11.16 -2.91 16.11
N GLY A 77 -10.82 -1.83 15.45
CA GLY A 77 -10.01 -0.77 16.01
C GLY A 77 -10.36 0.61 15.49
N THR A 78 -9.94 1.61 16.24
CA THR A 78 -10.03 3.01 15.86
C THR A 78 -8.66 3.47 15.38
N MET A 79 -8.58 4.02 14.16
CA MET A 79 -7.33 4.56 13.64
C MET A 79 -6.81 5.65 14.58
N TYR A 80 -5.54 5.59 14.93
CA TYR A 80 -4.88 6.55 15.83
C TYR A 80 -4.19 7.64 15.02
N ALA A 81 -4.42 8.89 15.42
CA ALA A 81 -3.67 10.05 14.92
C ALA A 81 -3.51 11.07 16.05
N ASP A 82 -2.33 11.62 16.19
CA ASP A 82 -1.96 12.66 17.17
C ASP A 82 -1.64 14.01 16.51
N ILE A 83 -1.72 14.04 15.18
CA ILE A 83 -1.51 15.21 14.33
C ILE A 83 -2.79 15.49 13.53
N ALA A 84 -3.18 16.76 13.45
CA ALA A 84 -4.26 17.20 12.58
C ALA A 84 -3.73 18.08 11.44
N ILE A 85 -4.42 18.07 10.30
CA ILE A 85 -4.11 18.91 9.14
C ILE A 85 -5.35 19.69 8.75
N LEU A 86 -5.26 21.02 8.72
CA LEU A 86 -6.28 21.89 8.15
C LEU A 86 -5.86 22.32 6.74
N HIS A 87 -6.75 22.09 5.78
CA HIS A 87 -6.59 22.54 4.40
C HIS A 87 -7.14 23.95 4.17
N PRO A 88 -6.65 24.69 3.17
CA PRO A 88 -7.12 25.99 2.78
C PRO A 88 -8.44 25.90 1.98
N ILE A 89 -9.47 25.28 2.55
CA ILE A 89 -10.75 25.02 1.84
C ILE A 89 -11.42 26.33 1.42
N ALA A 90 -11.47 27.32 2.32
CA ALA A 90 -12.05 28.63 2.04
C ALA A 90 -11.28 29.37 0.95
N ASP A 91 -9.95 29.37 1.02
CA ASP A 91 -9.06 29.99 0.03
C ASP A 91 -9.21 29.33 -1.34
N MET A 92 -9.30 28.00 -1.37
CA MET A 92 -9.54 27.25 -2.61
C MET A 92 -10.90 27.63 -3.23
N TRP A 93 -11.95 27.66 -2.45
CA TRP A 93 -13.30 28.00 -2.97
C TRP A 93 -13.37 29.43 -3.48
N SER A 94 -12.68 30.38 -2.86
CA SER A 94 -12.66 31.76 -3.31
C SER A 94 -12.00 31.96 -4.68
N THR A 95 -11.10 31.03 -5.08
CA THR A 95 -10.34 31.08 -6.34
C THR A 95 -10.92 30.20 -7.45
N LEU A 96 -11.86 29.30 -7.13
CA LEU A 96 -12.37 28.29 -8.06
C LEU A 96 -13.15 28.88 -9.23
N GLY A 97 -13.97 29.89 -9.01
CA GLY A 97 -14.87 30.39 -10.01
C GLY A 97 -15.79 29.31 -10.60
N MET A 98 -16.29 29.54 -11.82
CA MET A 98 -17.16 28.60 -12.52
C MET A 98 -16.37 27.40 -13.04
N GLN A 99 -16.84 26.19 -12.76
CA GLN A 99 -16.17 24.95 -13.13
C GLN A 99 -16.79 24.34 -14.38
N ASN A 100 -15.96 24.10 -15.40
CA ASN A 100 -16.34 23.36 -16.61
C ASN A 100 -16.12 21.86 -16.48
N GLU A 101 -15.33 21.42 -15.49
CA GLU A 101 -15.01 20.03 -15.21
C GLU A 101 -15.33 19.67 -13.77
N PRO A 102 -15.86 18.46 -13.51
CA PRO A 102 -16.24 18.05 -12.15
C PRO A 102 -15.07 17.90 -11.17
N PHE A 103 -13.84 17.76 -11.66
CA PHE A 103 -12.63 17.57 -10.84
C PHE A 103 -11.46 18.39 -11.38
N PRO A 104 -11.50 19.73 -11.30
CA PRO A 104 -10.43 20.56 -11.85
C PRO A 104 -9.10 20.33 -11.11
N ALA A 105 -8.10 19.91 -11.84
CA ALA A 105 -6.77 19.62 -11.31
C ALA A 105 -6.03 20.87 -10.76
N THR A 106 -6.47 22.06 -11.18
CA THR A 106 -5.82 23.33 -10.84
C THR A 106 -6.14 23.83 -9.43
N THR A 107 -7.19 23.29 -8.80
CA THR A 107 -7.73 23.82 -7.54
C THR A 107 -7.24 23.11 -6.28
N ASN A 108 -6.47 22.02 -6.43
CA ASN A 108 -5.90 21.32 -5.31
C ASN A 108 -4.50 21.84 -4.99
N VAL A 109 -4.24 22.14 -3.72
CA VAL A 109 -2.87 22.29 -3.23
C VAL A 109 -2.17 20.95 -3.39
N LYS A 110 -1.37 20.83 -4.46
CA LYS A 110 -0.81 19.54 -4.93
C LYS A 110 0.01 18.80 -3.88
N TYR A 111 0.64 19.50 -2.95
CA TYR A 111 1.50 18.88 -1.94
C TYR A 111 0.80 18.52 -0.62
N LYS A 112 -0.48 18.78 -0.47
CA LYS A 112 -1.23 18.42 0.76
C LYS A 112 -1.14 16.93 1.10
N THR A 113 -1.28 16.09 0.07
CA THR A 113 -1.12 14.64 0.20
C THR A 113 0.31 14.26 0.52
N LEU A 114 1.29 15.00 -0.01
CA LEU A 114 2.71 14.76 0.27
C LEU A 114 3.08 15.06 1.73
N VAL A 115 2.46 16.08 2.36
CA VAL A 115 2.63 16.34 3.81
C VAL A 115 2.01 15.20 4.62
N TRP A 116 0.77 14.79 4.29
CA TRP A 116 0.11 13.67 4.94
C TRP A 116 0.95 12.38 4.83
N GLU A 117 1.42 12.08 3.63
CA GLU A 117 2.29 10.92 3.37
C GLU A 117 3.61 11.01 4.15
N ALA A 118 4.26 12.18 4.18
CA ALA A 118 5.53 12.37 4.89
C ALA A 118 5.39 12.10 6.39
N ILE A 119 4.28 12.51 7.01
CA ILE A 119 3.97 12.24 8.41
C ILE A 119 3.88 10.72 8.64
N HIS A 120 3.11 10.01 7.80
CA HIS A 120 2.95 8.55 7.93
C HIS A 120 4.23 7.78 7.61
N LYS A 121 5.01 8.21 6.61
CA LYS A 121 6.30 7.58 6.24
C LYS A 121 7.37 7.75 7.32
N ASN A 122 7.21 8.72 8.22
CA ASN A 122 8.11 8.98 9.34
C ASN A 122 7.57 8.49 10.70
N GLY A 123 6.62 7.55 10.70
CA GLY A 123 6.18 6.83 11.90
C GLY A 123 5.23 7.59 12.83
N SER A 124 4.56 8.63 12.32
CA SER A 124 3.46 9.33 12.97
C SER A 124 2.15 9.08 12.21
N GLY A 125 1.02 9.54 12.73
CA GLY A 125 -0.29 9.47 12.08
C GLY A 125 -1.00 10.82 12.12
N CYS A 126 -1.75 11.15 11.06
CA CYS A 126 -2.50 12.38 11.01
C CYS A 126 -3.87 12.22 10.35
N ASP A 127 -4.79 13.09 10.75
CA ASP A 127 -6.14 13.22 10.18
C ASP A 127 -6.32 14.61 9.55
N TYR A 128 -7.16 14.69 8.53
CA TYR A 128 -7.67 15.97 8.06
C TYR A 128 -8.81 16.44 8.95
N VAL A 129 -8.80 17.71 9.33
CA VAL A 129 -9.84 18.35 10.13
C VAL A 129 -10.42 19.56 9.38
N SER A 130 -11.67 19.89 9.67
CA SER A 130 -12.34 21.11 9.20
C SER A 130 -12.33 22.19 10.28
N GLU A 131 -12.60 23.42 9.90
CA GLU A 131 -12.80 24.50 10.85
C GLU A 131 -13.94 24.22 11.84
N SER A 132 -15.03 23.56 11.39
CA SER A 132 -16.12 23.17 12.29
C SER A 132 -15.64 22.19 13.38
N ILE A 133 -14.83 21.18 13.03
CA ILE A 133 -14.21 20.28 14.01
C ILE A 133 -13.36 21.07 15.01
N ILE A 134 -12.57 22.03 14.55
CA ILE A 134 -11.74 22.88 15.44
C ILE A 134 -12.61 23.71 16.38
N ARG A 135 -13.68 24.32 15.90
CA ARG A 135 -14.59 25.13 16.71
C ARG A 135 -15.33 24.31 17.76
N ASP A 136 -15.74 23.09 17.40
CA ASP A 136 -16.49 22.20 18.29
C ASP A 136 -15.60 21.42 19.26
N ALA A 137 -14.29 21.39 19.02
CA ALA A 137 -13.34 20.69 19.86
C ALA A 137 -13.14 21.33 21.24
N GLU A 138 -12.83 20.51 22.24
CA GLU A 138 -12.36 20.95 23.56
C GLU A 138 -10.83 21.12 23.50
N MET A 139 -10.32 22.27 23.98
CA MET A 139 -8.89 22.57 24.11
C MET A 139 -8.44 22.28 25.55
N LYS A 140 -7.67 21.22 25.76
CA LYS A 140 -7.32 20.78 27.11
C LYS A 140 -5.92 20.19 27.19
N GLY A 141 -5.08 20.78 28.05
CA GLY A 141 -3.74 20.24 28.35
C GLY A 141 -2.84 20.13 27.12
N GLY A 142 -2.95 21.05 26.17
CA GLY A 142 -2.19 21.04 24.92
C GLY A 142 -2.74 20.10 23.85
N TYR A 143 -3.98 19.64 24.00
CA TYR A 143 -4.64 18.80 23.02
C TYR A 143 -5.89 19.46 22.47
N LEU A 144 -6.14 19.28 21.17
CA LEU A 144 -7.42 19.47 20.52
C LEU A 144 -8.19 18.15 20.59
N CYS A 145 -9.25 18.11 21.36
CA CYS A 145 -10.04 16.90 21.63
C CYS A 145 -11.37 16.96 20.89
N TYR A 146 -11.62 15.97 20.02
CA TYR A 146 -12.88 15.84 19.28
C TYR A 146 -13.29 14.39 19.16
N GLY A 147 -14.39 14.01 19.80
CA GLY A 147 -14.81 12.62 19.93
C GLY A 147 -13.68 11.77 20.55
N PRO A 148 -13.27 10.66 19.93
CA PRO A 148 -12.18 9.84 20.43
C PRO A 148 -10.77 10.40 20.11
N ARG A 149 -10.66 11.48 19.34
CA ARG A 149 -9.41 12.03 18.85
C ARG A 149 -8.79 13.02 19.81
N LYS A 150 -7.44 13.01 19.87
CA LYS A 150 -6.63 13.97 20.65
C LYS A 150 -5.41 14.36 19.84
N TYR A 151 -5.44 15.54 19.26
CA TYR A 151 -4.33 16.05 18.44
C TYR A 151 -3.47 16.99 19.29
N LYS A 152 -2.17 16.72 19.32
CA LYS A 152 -1.17 17.55 20.03
C LYS A 152 -0.55 18.59 19.09
N THR A 153 -0.56 18.32 17.81
CA THR A 153 0.04 19.13 16.74
C THR A 153 -0.95 19.37 15.62
N LEU A 154 -0.98 20.58 15.09
CA LEU A 154 -1.81 20.95 13.95
C LEU A 154 -0.93 21.57 12.85
N PHE A 155 -1.13 21.12 11.61
CA PHE A 155 -0.54 21.73 10.41
C PHE A 155 -1.62 22.50 9.65
N LEU A 156 -1.34 23.78 9.35
CA LEU A 156 -2.14 24.62 8.46
C LEU A 156 -1.42 24.69 7.12
N ILE A 157 -2.00 24.12 6.06
CA ILE A 157 -1.35 24.09 4.73
C ILE A 157 -1.86 25.24 3.87
N GLU A 158 -1.06 26.29 3.69
CA GLU A 158 -1.40 27.50 2.92
C GLU A 158 -2.77 28.08 3.31
N VAL A 159 -3.11 28.02 4.60
CA VAL A 159 -4.38 28.60 5.11
C VAL A 159 -4.16 30.09 5.33
N GLU A 160 -4.71 30.90 4.43
CA GLU A 160 -4.71 32.36 4.54
C GLU A 160 -5.97 32.90 5.18
N SER A 161 -7.12 32.24 4.92
CA SER A 161 -8.45 32.62 5.40
C SER A 161 -9.02 31.63 6.39
N MET A 162 -9.61 32.12 7.48
CA MET A 162 -10.38 31.30 8.42
C MET A 162 -11.45 32.14 9.14
N GLU A 163 -12.42 31.46 9.73
CA GLU A 163 -13.42 32.13 10.58
C GLU A 163 -12.76 32.71 11.85
N PRO A 164 -13.14 33.92 12.31
CA PRO A 164 -12.61 34.50 13.56
C PRO A 164 -12.79 33.61 14.77
N ALA A 165 -13.88 32.85 14.84
CA ALA A 165 -14.11 31.86 15.90
C ALA A 165 -13.10 30.69 15.84
N THR A 166 -12.67 30.29 14.65
CA THR A 166 -11.60 29.28 14.47
C THR A 166 -10.26 29.83 14.94
N ALA A 167 -9.91 31.07 14.54
CA ALA A 167 -8.66 31.71 14.97
C ALA A 167 -8.57 31.81 16.49
N ARG A 168 -9.67 32.19 17.18
CA ARG A 168 -9.78 32.19 18.63
C ARG A 168 -9.54 30.79 19.23
N LYS A 169 -10.17 29.75 18.69
CA LYS A 169 -9.98 28.37 19.16
C LYS A 169 -8.55 27.87 18.98
N LEU A 170 -7.89 28.26 17.90
CA LEU A 170 -6.48 27.96 17.69
C LEU A 170 -5.58 28.67 18.72
N TYR A 171 -5.92 29.92 19.08
CA TYR A 171 -5.25 30.60 20.17
C TYR A 171 -5.42 29.84 21.49
N ASP A 172 -6.62 29.40 21.84
CA ASP A 172 -6.88 28.61 23.05
C ASP A 172 -6.07 27.29 23.05
N PHE A 173 -5.95 26.66 21.87
CA PHE A 173 -5.13 25.45 21.70
C PHE A 173 -3.66 25.72 21.97
N VAL A 174 -3.07 26.76 21.37
CA VAL A 174 -1.65 27.13 21.56
C VAL A 174 -1.42 27.57 23.02
N ALA A 175 -2.32 28.35 23.61
CA ALA A 175 -2.25 28.79 25.00
C ALA A 175 -2.33 27.61 25.98
N SER A 176 -3.08 26.56 25.67
CA SER A 176 -3.15 25.34 26.49
C SER A 176 -1.93 24.41 26.38
N GLY A 177 -1.02 24.70 25.45
CA GLY A 177 0.21 23.94 25.23
C GLY A 177 0.32 23.18 23.92
N GLY A 178 -0.67 23.30 23.03
CA GLY A 178 -0.63 22.75 21.69
C GLY A 178 0.36 23.47 20.78
N ARG A 179 0.68 22.86 19.64
CA ARG A 179 1.62 23.40 18.66
C ARG A 179 0.99 23.45 17.27
N ILE A 180 1.19 24.57 16.58
CA ILE A 180 0.72 24.78 15.21
C ILE A 180 1.90 25.07 14.30
N PHE A 181 1.96 24.39 13.18
CA PHE A 181 2.85 24.67 12.06
C PHE A 181 2.04 25.22 10.88
N CYS A 182 2.32 26.47 10.51
CA CYS A 182 1.78 27.08 9.31
C CYS A 182 2.76 26.82 8.15
N ILE A 183 2.29 26.23 7.06
CA ILE A 183 3.13 26.00 5.88
C ILE A 183 2.87 27.11 4.87
N GLU A 184 3.92 27.85 4.49
CA GLU A 184 4.00 28.97 3.54
C GLU A 184 3.30 30.26 3.99
N ALA A 185 2.21 30.21 4.74
CA ALA A 185 1.49 31.40 5.13
C ALA A 185 0.94 31.33 6.56
N TYR A 186 0.88 32.46 7.23
CA TYR A 186 0.02 32.65 8.40
C TYR A 186 -1.36 33.10 7.95
N PRO A 187 -2.46 32.64 8.61
CA PRO A 187 -3.77 33.18 8.39
C PRO A 187 -3.80 34.70 8.67
N HIS A 188 -4.47 35.47 7.81
CA HIS A 188 -4.53 36.93 7.94
C HIS A 188 -5.80 37.56 7.46
N LYS A 189 -6.77 36.78 7.02
CA LYS A 189 -8.08 37.25 6.56
C LYS A 189 -9.19 36.27 6.98
N SER A 190 -10.43 36.78 6.96
CA SER A 190 -11.61 36.03 7.27
C SER A 190 -12.28 35.44 6.03
N VAL A 191 -13.29 34.63 6.26
CA VAL A 191 -14.06 33.99 5.20
C VAL A 191 -15.35 34.80 4.94
N GLY A 192 -15.65 35.04 3.66
CA GLY A 192 -16.86 35.72 3.23
C GLY A 192 -16.76 37.24 3.15
N LEU A 193 -17.84 37.91 2.68
CA LEU A 193 -17.86 39.33 2.39
C LEU A 193 -18.51 40.17 3.50
N LYS A 194 -19.33 39.56 4.35
CA LYS A 194 -20.04 40.28 5.41
C LYS A 194 -19.06 40.74 6.48
N GLU A 195 -19.00 42.07 6.72
CA GLU A 195 -18.17 42.70 7.74
C GLU A 195 -16.69 42.26 7.64
N HIS A 196 -16.20 41.99 6.42
CA HIS A 196 -14.88 41.39 6.21
C HIS A 196 -13.75 42.18 6.87
N ASP A 197 -13.72 43.53 6.77
CA ASP A 197 -12.68 44.37 7.37
C ASP A 197 -12.57 44.19 8.90
N LYS A 198 -13.71 43.99 9.56
CA LYS A 198 -13.77 43.73 11.00
C LYS A 198 -13.30 42.33 11.32
N HIS A 199 -13.79 41.34 10.58
CA HIS A 199 -13.43 39.94 10.80
C HIS A 199 -11.97 39.67 10.45
N ASP A 200 -11.42 40.31 9.42
CA ASP A 200 -10.01 40.22 9.09
C ASP A 200 -9.13 40.72 10.25
N LYS A 201 -9.48 41.86 10.84
CA LYS A 201 -8.79 42.38 12.02
C LYS A 201 -8.86 41.42 13.20
N GLU A 202 -10.01 40.79 13.46
CA GLU A 202 -10.16 39.80 14.52
C GLU A 202 -9.26 38.60 14.29
N VAL A 203 -9.15 38.06 13.05
CA VAL A 203 -8.25 36.97 12.71
C VAL A 203 -6.79 37.40 12.93
N GLN A 204 -6.39 38.58 12.44
CA GLN A 204 -5.04 39.12 12.59
C GLN A 204 -4.67 39.29 14.06
N GLU A 205 -5.56 39.82 14.91
CA GLU A 205 -5.33 39.98 16.35
C GLU A 205 -5.04 38.63 17.04
N TRP A 206 -5.80 37.58 16.73
CA TRP A 206 -5.54 36.25 17.30
C TRP A 206 -4.23 35.64 16.80
N VAL A 207 -3.92 35.82 15.51
CA VAL A 207 -2.66 35.36 14.91
C VAL A 207 -1.47 36.07 15.54
N GLU A 208 -1.51 37.41 15.72
CA GLU A 208 -0.44 38.14 16.38
C GLU A 208 -0.22 37.71 17.84
N LYS A 209 -1.30 37.42 18.58
CA LYS A 209 -1.18 36.84 19.94
C LYS A 209 -0.52 35.46 19.94
N MET A 210 -0.81 34.61 18.94
CA MET A 210 -0.17 33.30 18.81
C MET A 210 1.30 33.41 18.44
N LYS A 211 1.70 34.34 17.58
CA LYS A 211 3.10 34.59 17.22
C LYS A 211 3.99 34.99 18.41
N GLN A 212 3.39 35.57 19.45
CA GLN A 212 4.09 35.90 20.70
C GLN A 212 4.34 34.69 21.60
N MET A 213 3.77 33.52 21.29
CA MET A 213 3.93 32.28 22.04
C MET A 213 5.11 31.46 21.47
N ASP A 214 6.29 31.71 21.99
CA ASP A 214 7.55 31.20 21.48
C ASP A 214 7.55 29.66 21.30
N GLY A 215 7.98 29.18 20.12
CA GLY A 215 8.11 27.79 19.77
C GLY A 215 6.78 27.01 19.62
N ARG A 216 5.62 27.70 19.56
CA ARG A 216 4.30 27.03 19.48
C ARG A 216 3.48 27.36 18.25
N PHE A 217 3.71 28.51 17.61
CA PHE A 217 3.07 28.94 16.39
C PHE A 217 4.13 29.29 15.36
N ILE A 218 4.39 28.39 14.43
CA ILE A 218 5.66 28.36 13.67
C ILE A 218 5.33 28.39 12.18
N LEU A 219 6.03 29.25 11.43
CA LEU A 219 6.01 29.24 9.98
C LEU A 219 7.08 28.28 9.46
N LEU A 220 6.67 27.38 8.58
CA LEU A 220 7.55 26.48 7.85
C LEU A 220 7.45 26.75 6.35
N HIS A 221 8.56 26.55 5.66
CA HIS A 221 8.58 26.54 4.21
C HIS A 221 8.59 25.09 3.71
N LYS A 222 7.77 24.81 2.68
CA LYS A 222 7.72 23.51 2.04
C LYS A 222 9.02 23.26 1.26
N PRO A 223 9.43 21.98 1.12
CA PRO A 223 10.53 21.63 0.24
C PRO A 223 10.07 21.64 -1.24
N GLU A 224 11.01 21.70 -2.16
CA GLU A 224 10.69 21.57 -3.59
C GLU A 224 10.26 20.13 -3.96
N LYS A 225 10.92 19.12 -3.39
CA LYS A 225 10.74 17.70 -3.78
C LYS A 225 10.68 16.71 -2.62
N ASP A 226 11.65 16.72 -1.70
CA ASP A 226 11.79 15.71 -0.65
C ASP A 226 10.97 16.04 0.60
N PHE A 227 9.67 15.73 0.57
CA PHE A 227 8.78 15.90 1.73
C PHE A 227 9.08 14.93 2.87
N VAL A 228 9.61 13.75 2.58
CA VAL A 228 9.95 12.75 3.61
C VAL A 228 11.11 13.22 4.45
N GLY A 229 12.22 13.62 3.82
CA GLY A 229 13.38 14.18 4.51
C GLY A 229 13.08 15.51 5.19
N TRP A 230 12.27 16.36 4.56
CA TRP A 230 11.81 17.63 5.16
C TRP A 230 11.07 17.37 6.48
N TYR A 231 10.13 16.43 6.53
CA TYR A 231 9.38 16.15 7.74
C TYR A 231 10.26 15.52 8.83
N GLN A 232 11.26 14.70 8.47
CA GLN A 232 12.28 14.25 9.42
C GLN A 232 13.01 15.41 10.08
N GLY A 233 13.38 16.44 9.29
CA GLY A 233 13.93 17.68 9.81
C GLY A 233 13.01 18.36 10.81
N VAL A 234 11.72 18.51 10.46
CA VAL A 234 10.71 19.09 11.35
C VAL A 234 10.56 18.29 12.64
N GLN A 235 10.53 16.95 12.56
CA GLN A 235 10.49 16.11 13.78
C GLN A 235 11.69 16.36 14.69
N LYS A 236 12.88 16.41 14.13
CA LYS A 236 14.14 16.62 14.87
C LYS A 236 14.20 18.03 15.48
N ASP A 237 13.97 19.06 14.68
CA ASP A 237 14.16 20.46 15.06
C ASP A 237 13.15 20.90 16.12
N TYR A 238 11.95 20.34 16.09
CA TYR A 238 10.87 20.70 17.01
C TYR A 238 10.54 19.60 18.03
N GLY A 239 11.30 18.50 18.09
CA GLY A 239 11.13 17.43 19.06
C GLY A 239 9.78 16.71 18.94
N LEU A 240 9.29 16.48 17.72
CA LEU A 240 8.06 15.70 17.48
C LEU A 240 8.41 14.22 17.57
N THR A 241 7.98 13.56 18.64
CA THR A 241 8.26 12.14 18.86
C THR A 241 7.20 11.27 18.15
N PRO A 242 7.58 10.49 17.14
CA PRO A 242 6.68 9.56 16.50
C PRO A 242 6.36 8.35 17.42
N TYR A 243 5.28 7.64 17.15
CA TYR A 243 4.95 6.40 17.88
C TYR A 243 5.78 5.19 17.42
N MET A 244 6.47 5.31 16.29
CA MET A 244 7.55 4.41 15.86
C MET A 244 8.63 5.21 15.13
N THR A 245 9.85 4.74 15.21
CA THR A 245 10.97 5.28 14.42
C THR A 245 11.26 4.35 13.27
N ILE A 246 11.23 4.85 12.05
CA ILE A 246 11.63 4.15 10.82
C ILE A 246 13.03 4.65 10.47
N GLU A 247 14.05 3.79 10.59
CA GLU A 247 15.46 4.18 10.39
C GLU A 247 15.73 4.74 8.99
N LYS A 248 15.14 4.08 7.99
CA LYS A 248 15.25 4.47 6.58
C LYS A 248 13.85 4.60 6.00
N PRO A 249 13.20 5.77 6.10
CA PRO A 249 11.95 6.02 5.42
C PRO A 249 12.09 5.87 3.91
N ASP A 250 11.03 5.37 3.25
CA ASP A 250 11.01 5.15 1.81
C ASP A 250 9.72 5.74 1.20
N PRO A 251 9.76 6.33 0.00
CA PRO A 251 8.58 6.91 -0.65
C PRO A 251 7.40 5.93 -0.84
N TYR A 252 7.69 4.62 -0.89
CA TYR A 252 6.67 3.58 -1.10
C TYR A 252 6.25 2.86 0.18
N LEU A 253 6.96 3.07 1.32
CA LEU A 253 6.62 2.48 2.61
C LEU A 253 5.72 3.42 3.39
N MET A 254 4.50 2.97 3.64
CA MET A 254 3.53 3.68 4.47
C MET A 254 3.00 2.79 5.58
N GLN A 255 2.49 3.41 6.63
CA GLN A 255 1.88 2.73 7.75
C GLN A 255 0.73 3.55 8.33
N ASN A 256 -0.15 2.89 9.06
CA ASN A 256 -1.07 3.52 9.98
C ASN A 256 -1.21 2.68 11.26
N ARG A 257 -1.62 3.34 12.33
CA ARG A 257 -1.82 2.75 13.66
C ARG A 257 -3.31 2.69 13.98
N TYR A 258 -3.75 1.58 14.57
CA TYR A 258 -5.08 1.40 15.12
C TYR A 258 -4.98 0.98 16.60
N GLN A 259 -5.92 1.46 17.39
CA GLN A 259 -6.13 0.97 18.76
C GLN A 259 -7.35 0.06 18.77
N GLY A 260 -7.13 -1.20 19.10
CA GLY A 260 -8.17 -2.22 19.15
C GLY A 260 -9.07 -2.11 20.38
N ASP A 261 -10.24 -2.73 20.30
CA ASP A 261 -11.28 -2.69 21.33
C ASP A 261 -10.81 -3.28 22.69
N ASN A 262 -9.90 -4.26 22.65
CA ASN A 262 -9.29 -4.86 23.85
C ASN A 262 -7.93 -4.24 24.21
N LYS A 263 -7.66 -3.03 23.76
CA LYS A 263 -6.39 -2.30 23.95
C LYS A 263 -5.19 -2.89 23.21
N GLU A 264 -5.42 -3.59 22.15
CA GLU A 264 -4.38 -3.93 21.19
C GLU A 264 -3.86 -2.67 20.50
N GLU A 265 -2.58 -2.67 20.14
CA GLU A 265 -2.00 -1.71 19.22
C GLU A 265 -1.72 -2.42 17.92
N MET A 266 -2.31 -1.95 16.84
CA MET A 266 -2.18 -2.57 15.52
C MET A 266 -1.52 -1.60 14.56
N PHE A 267 -0.62 -2.11 13.72
CA PHE A 267 0.08 -1.35 12.70
C PHE A 267 -0.06 -2.09 11.38
N PHE A 268 -0.68 -1.43 10.41
CA PHE A 268 -0.72 -1.95 9.06
C PHE A 268 0.32 -1.22 8.21
N PHE A 269 1.25 -1.97 7.64
CA PHE A 269 2.28 -1.48 6.73
C PHE A 269 1.94 -1.89 5.31
N SER A 270 2.18 -1.00 4.36
CA SER A 270 2.12 -1.27 2.93
C SER A 270 3.38 -0.74 2.24
N TYR A 271 4.06 -1.61 1.51
CA TYR A 271 5.16 -1.25 0.64
C TYR A 271 4.71 -1.37 -0.82
N ALA A 272 4.40 -0.23 -1.45
CA ALA A 272 3.71 -0.18 -2.73
C ALA A 272 4.62 -0.30 -3.96
N HIS A 273 5.93 -0.49 -3.80
CA HIS A 273 6.84 -0.66 -4.94
C HIS A 273 6.64 -2.02 -5.59
N ARG A 274 6.54 -2.07 -6.95
CA ARG A 274 6.21 -3.30 -7.69
C ARG A 274 7.40 -4.24 -7.89
N TYR A 275 8.63 -3.75 -7.81
CA TYR A 275 9.82 -4.51 -8.24
C TYR A 275 10.93 -4.53 -7.20
N ASN A 276 11.12 -3.42 -6.47
CA ASN A 276 12.20 -3.30 -5.50
C ASN A 276 11.79 -3.80 -4.13
N SER A 277 12.77 -4.18 -3.33
CA SER A 277 12.64 -4.47 -1.91
C SER A 277 13.23 -3.34 -1.09
N HIS A 278 12.77 -3.20 0.15
CA HIS A 278 13.27 -2.20 1.09
C HIS A 278 13.51 -2.81 2.46
N GLN A 279 14.73 -2.67 2.95
CA GLN A 279 15.10 -3.13 4.28
C GLN A 279 15.30 -1.94 5.22
N THR A 280 14.57 -1.94 6.32
CA THR A 280 14.64 -0.88 7.34
C THR A 280 14.40 -1.42 8.74
N ARG A 281 15.09 -0.86 9.73
CA ARG A 281 14.82 -1.12 11.13
C ARG A 281 13.67 -0.23 11.60
N ILE A 282 12.72 -0.82 12.31
CA ILE A 282 11.59 -0.11 12.90
C ILE A 282 11.62 -0.35 14.41
N SER A 283 11.60 0.74 15.17
CA SER A 283 11.57 0.73 16.65
C SER A 283 10.23 1.28 17.12
N PHE A 284 9.53 0.55 17.98
CA PHE A 284 8.24 0.95 18.53
C PHE A 284 8.41 1.66 19.88
N CYS A 285 7.65 2.72 20.11
CA CYS A 285 7.74 3.46 21.38
C CYS A 285 7.26 2.60 22.58
N ASN A 286 7.72 2.97 23.78
CA ASN A 286 7.40 2.22 24.99
C ASN A 286 5.89 2.13 25.27
N GLU A 287 5.09 3.14 24.93
CA GLU A 287 3.64 3.14 25.07
C GLU A 287 2.98 1.98 24.32
N VAL A 288 3.49 1.68 23.12
CA VAL A 288 3.00 0.59 22.25
C VAL A 288 3.35 -0.77 22.87
N VAL A 289 4.60 -0.98 23.29
CA VAL A 289 5.11 -2.32 23.67
C VAL A 289 4.90 -2.68 25.13
N LYS A 290 4.73 -1.70 26.02
CA LYS A 290 4.65 -1.92 27.48
C LYS A 290 3.57 -2.93 27.86
N GLY A 291 4.01 -4.08 28.41
CA GLY A 291 3.11 -5.15 28.86
C GLY A 291 2.49 -6.01 27.76
N ARG A 292 2.90 -5.81 26.51
CA ARG A 292 2.41 -6.51 25.31
C ARG A 292 3.51 -7.33 24.64
N GLN A 293 3.11 -8.29 23.81
CA GLN A 293 3.93 -9.04 22.89
C GLN A 293 3.59 -8.60 21.47
N GLY A 294 4.58 -8.35 20.63
CA GLY A 294 4.39 -8.08 19.21
C GLY A 294 4.15 -9.37 18.43
N TRP A 295 3.26 -9.30 17.44
CA TRP A 295 2.88 -10.39 16.53
C TRP A 295 2.84 -9.88 15.11
N VAL A 296 3.25 -10.71 14.17
CA VAL A 296 2.91 -10.58 12.76
C VAL A 296 1.67 -11.43 12.49
N TRP A 297 0.57 -10.79 12.09
CA TRP A 297 -0.63 -11.49 11.64
C TRP A 297 -0.56 -11.64 10.12
N ASP A 298 -0.38 -12.88 9.68
CA ASP A 298 -0.30 -13.19 8.25
C ASP A 298 -1.68 -13.12 7.59
N LEU A 299 -1.88 -12.10 6.78
CA LEU A 299 -3.15 -11.87 6.09
C LEU A 299 -3.42 -12.87 4.94
N GLU A 300 -2.40 -13.58 4.44
CA GLU A 300 -2.58 -14.64 3.44
C GLU A 300 -3.12 -15.93 4.06
N THR A 301 -2.59 -16.33 5.20
CA THR A 301 -2.91 -17.62 5.84
C THR A 301 -3.89 -17.50 7.00
N GLY A 302 -3.91 -16.36 7.68
CA GLY A 302 -4.63 -16.14 8.94
C GLY A 302 -3.86 -16.60 10.18
N GLU A 303 -2.64 -17.10 10.00
CA GLU A 303 -1.74 -17.48 11.09
C GLU A 303 -1.10 -16.25 11.74
N ARG A 304 -0.59 -16.43 12.95
CA ARG A 304 0.15 -15.39 13.64
C ARG A 304 1.46 -15.88 14.21
N TYR A 305 2.47 -15.03 14.15
CA TYR A 305 3.83 -15.35 14.56
C TYR A 305 4.34 -14.28 15.52
N ARG A 306 5.01 -14.71 16.59
CA ARG A 306 5.59 -13.81 17.59
C ARG A 306 6.71 -12.99 16.93
N LEU A 307 6.62 -11.66 17.02
CA LEU A 307 7.66 -10.76 16.53
C LEU A 307 8.78 -10.68 17.59
N PRO A 308 10.00 -11.16 17.28
CA PRO A 308 11.12 -11.18 18.22
C PRO A 308 11.83 -9.81 18.22
N LEU A 309 11.28 -8.86 18.99
CA LEU A 309 11.90 -7.54 19.17
C LEU A 309 13.18 -7.65 19.99
N ASP A 310 14.17 -6.80 19.65
CA ASP A 310 15.39 -6.62 20.46
C ASP A 310 15.13 -5.74 21.71
N ALA A 311 16.18 -5.48 22.50
CA ALA A 311 16.11 -4.66 23.71
C ALA A 311 15.70 -3.19 23.45
N ALA A 312 15.83 -2.71 22.23
CA ALA A 312 15.40 -1.38 21.79
C ALA A 312 13.97 -1.37 21.24
N ASN A 313 13.18 -2.44 21.47
CA ASN A 313 11.87 -2.65 20.91
C ASN A 313 11.85 -2.58 19.37
N SER A 314 12.90 -3.05 18.72
CA SER A 314 13.07 -2.93 17.29
C SER A 314 13.19 -4.27 16.58
N PHE A 315 12.90 -4.27 15.28
CA PHE A 315 13.09 -5.38 14.38
C PHE A 315 13.55 -4.87 13.01
N LEU A 316 14.42 -5.64 12.35
CA LEU A 316 14.86 -5.37 10.99
C LEU A 316 13.88 -6.01 10.01
N PHE A 317 13.02 -5.19 9.39
CA PHE A 317 12.06 -5.65 8.39
C PHE A 317 12.66 -5.63 6.99
N ASP A 318 12.31 -6.63 6.19
CA ASP A 318 12.70 -6.76 4.78
C ASP A 318 11.44 -6.86 3.93
N PHE A 319 10.91 -5.70 3.52
CA PHE A 319 9.73 -5.60 2.67
C PHE A 319 10.07 -6.00 1.24
N GLY A 320 9.37 -6.99 0.72
CA GLY A 320 9.42 -7.36 -0.70
C GLY A 320 8.53 -6.46 -1.58
N PRO A 321 8.58 -6.63 -2.90
CA PRO A 321 7.68 -5.93 -3.81
C PRO A 321 6.20 -6.16 -3.46
N ALA A 322 5.39 -5.11 -3.49
CA ALA A 322 3.97 -5.16 -3.16
C ALA A 322 3.63 -5.78 -1.79
N ASP A 323 4.57 -5.75 -0.85
CA ASP A 323 4.44 -6.39 0.45
C ASP A 323 3.57 -5.58 1.42
N SER A 324 3.05 -6.25 2.42
CA SER A 324 2.32 -5.63 3.53
C SER A 324 2.43 -6.48 4.78
N LEU A 325 2.40 -5.84 5.92
CA LEU A 325 2.45 -6.50 7.23
C LEU A 325 1.38 -5.93 8.14
N LEU A 326 0.70 -6.81 8.87
CA LEU A 326 -0.12 -6.42 9.99
C LEU A 326 0.60 -6.84 11.28
N ILE A 327 1.05 -5.85 12.03
CA ILE A 327 1.73 -6.06 13.32
C ILE A 327 0.74 -5.71 14.42
N VAL A 328 0.57 -6.63 15.37
CA VAL A 328 -0.36 -6.47 16.49
C VAL A 328 0.39 -6.68 17.80
N PHE A 329 0.23 -5.74 18.71
CA PHE A 329 0.72 -5.83 20.08
C PHE A 329 -0.43 -6.13 21.02
N ASP A 330 -0.42 -7.31 21.62
CA ASP A 330 -1.44 -7.77 22.56
C ASP A 330 -0.83 -8.45 23.82
N LYS A 331 -1.68 -8.96 24.69
CA LYS A 331 -1.26 -9.63 25.94
C LYS A 331 -0.90 -11.11 25.76
N GLN A 332 -1.15 -11.70 24.60
CA GLN A 332 -0.80 -13.08 24.29
C GLN A 332 0.72 -13.26 24.31
N LYS A 333 1.21 -14.36 24.90
CA LYS A 333 2.66 -14.59 25.06
C LYS A 333 3.20 -15.79 24.29
N ARG A 334 2.35 -16.78 23.98
CA ARG A 334 2.78 -18.06 23.41
C ARG A 334 2.50 -18.15 21.90
N GLY A 335 3.48 -18.55 21.14
CA GLY A 335 3.41 -18.79 19.70
C GLY A 335 4.79 -18.98 19.10
N ASN A 336 4.82 -19.39 17.82
CA ASN A 336 6.05 -19.55 17.05
C ASN A 336 6.63 -18.17 16.67
N ASP A 337 7.94 -18.08 16.57
CA ASP A 337 8.61 -16.87 16.14
C ASP A 337 8.41 -16.59 14.65
N TYR A 338 8.28 -15.31 14.32
CA TYR A 338 8.27 -14.84 12.95
C TYR A 338 9.65 -15.05 12.31
N LYS A 339 9.66 -15.84 11.26
CA LYS A 339 10.86 -16.16 10.48
C LYS A 339 10.53 -15.97 8.99
N PRO A 340 10.79 -14.77 8.43
CA PRO A 340 10.58 -14.55 7.00
C PRO A 340 11.49 -15.46 6.18
N LEU A 341 11.00 -15.92 5.03
CA LEU A 341 11.79 -16.68 4.10
C LEU A 341 12.90 -15.79 3.51
N PRO A 342 14.19 -16.16 3.64
CA PRO A 342 15.27 -15.39 3.05
C PRO A 342 15.20 -15.44 1.52
N VAL A 343 15.68 -14.39 0.85
CA VAL A 343 15.69 -14.30 -0.62
C VAL A 343 16.80 -15.11 -1.28
N SER A 344 17.79 -15.54 -0.51
CA SER A 344 18.93 -16.37 -0.93
C SER A 344 19.40 -17.23 0.23
N GLY A 345 20.22 -18.23 -0.05
CA GLY A 345 20.76 -19.16 0.93
C GLY A 345 22.01 -19.88 0.43
N GLU A 346 22.33 -20.99 1.07
CA GLU A 346 23.48 -21.84 0.70
C GLU A 346 23.15 -22.68 -0.55
N ASP A 347 24.20 -23.21 -1.19
CA ASP A 347 24.12 -24.09 -2.38
C ASP A 347 23.27 -23.47 -3.52
N LEU A 348 23.40 -22.15 -3.74
CA LEU A 348 22.64 -21.43 -4.76
C LEU A 348 22.89 -22.02 -6.16
N LYS A 349 21.81 -22.44 -6.82
CA LYS A 349 21.82 -22.94 -8.20
C LYS A 349 20.97 -22.03 -9.07
N ASP A 350 21.52 -21.60 -10.20
CA ASP A 350 20.75 -20.90 -11.26
C ASP A 350 20.02 -21.95 -12.12
N LEU A 351 18.73 -21.76 -12.26
CA LEU A 351 17.82 -22.58 -13.06
C LEU A 351 17.17 -21.78 -14.19
N SER A 352 17.72 -20.62 -14.58
CA SER A 352 17.08 -19.66 -15.50
C SER A 352 17.13 -20.07 -16.98
N SER A 353 17.81 -21.17 -17.35
CA SER A 353 17.95 -21.66 -18.74
C SER A 353 17.24 -22.99 -18.98
N ASP A 354 17.11 -23.41 -20.22
CA ASP A 354 16.66 -24.73 -20.69
C ASP A 354 15.29 -25.15 -20.13
N TRP A 355 14.26 -24.43 -20.47
CA TRP A 355 12.89 -24.71 -20.09
C TRP A 355 12.04 -25.20 -21.25
N ASP A 356 11.39 -26.34 -21.10
CA ASP A 356 10.29 -26.75 -21.99
C ASP A 356 9.05 -25.94 -21.59
N VAL A 357 8.43 -25.27 -22.57
CA VAL A 357 7.35 -24.32 -22.33
C VAL A 357 6.11 -24.71 -23.12
N GLU A 358 4.98 -24.80 -22.42
CA GLU A 358 3.69 -25.10 -23.01
C GLU A 358 2.76 -23.89 -22.79
N PHE A 359 2.24 -23.34 -23.87
CA PHE A 359 1.26 -22.27 -23.86
C PHE A 359 -0.16 -22.84 -23.99
N ARG A 360 -0.98 -22.75 -22.94
CA ARG A 360 -2.40 -23.14 -22.94
C ARG A 360 -3.26 -21.89 -23.09
N HIS A 361 -3.72 -21.64 -24.30
CA HIS A 361 -4.52 -20.45 -24.59
C HIS A 361 -5.94 -20.58 -24.01
N SER A 362 -6.37 -19.63 -23.19
CA SER A 362 -7.63 -19.74 -22.43
C SER A 362 -8.87 -19.49 -23.27
N ARG A 363 -8.75 -18.87 -24.45
CA ARG A 363 -9.90 -18.49 -25.30
C ARG A 363 -9.99 -19.33 -26.57
N GLU A 364 -8.85 -19.65 -27.17
CA GLU A 364 -8.79 -20.42 -28.41
C GLU A 364 -8.75 -21.93 -28.17
N ASN A 365 -8.60 -22.36 -26.90
CA ASN A 365 -8.40 -23.75 -26.52
C ASN A 365 -7.25 -24.44 -27.27
N THR A 366 -6.24 -23.67 -27.65
CA THR A 366 -5.03 -24.17 -28.33
C THR A 366 -3.92 -24.43 -27.33
N VAL A 367 -3.08 -25.41 -27.66
CA VAL A 367 -1.87 -25.74 -26.91
C VAL A 367 -0.68 -25.66 -27.87
N GLN A 368 0.31 -24.88 -27.52
CA GLN A 368 1.55 -24.75 -28.29
C GLN A 368 2.74 -25.06 -27.39
N ASN A 369 3.66 -25.89 -27.87
CA ASN A 369 4.89 -26.23 -27.17
C ASN A 369 6.09 -25.56 -27.84
N THR A 370 7.04 -25.11 -27.02
CA THR A 370 8.31 -24.51 -27.45
C THR A 370 9.38 -24.76 -26.40
N HIS A 371 10.60 -24.33 -26.70
CA HIS A 371 11.72 -24.39 -25.79
C HIS A 371 12.30 -22.99 -25.59
N PHE A 372 12.63 -22.62 -24.35
CA PHE A 372 13.31 -21.38 -24.01
C PHE A 372 14.70 -21.67 -23.46
N ASP A 373 15.74 -21.40 -24.25
CA ASP A 373 17.15 -21.46 -23.81
C ASP A 373 17.40 -20.53 -22.62
N LYS A 374 16.71 -19.36 -22.59
CA LYS A 374 16.71 -18.40 -21.48
C LYS A 374 15.31 -17.86 -21.24
N LEU A 375 14.98 -17.67 -19.99
CA LEU A 375 13.74 -17.00 -19.58
C LEU A 375 13.73 -15.54 -20.07
N LYS A 376 12.56 -15.05 -20.47
CA LYS A 376 12.38 -13.71 -21.03
C LYS A 376 10.96 -13.20 -20.81
N ASP A 377 10.80 -11.89 -20.81
CA ASP A 377 9.48 -11.27 -20.80
C ASP A 377 8.78 -11.53 -22.13
N LEU A 378 7.55 -12.00 -22.10
CA LEU A 378 6.77 -12.29 -23.32
C LEU A 378 6.47 -11.05 -24.14
N LYS A 379 6.50 -9.85 -23.55
CA LYS A 379 6.32 -8.60 -24.30
C LYS A 379 7.35 -8.41 -25.41
N ASP A 380 8.52 -9.03 -25.27
CA ASP A 380 9.65 -8.95 -26.20
C ASP A 380 9.75 -10.20 -27.13
N THR A 381 8.64 -10.93 -27.29
CA THR A 381 8.55 -12.17 -28.08
C THR A 381 7.33 -12.20 -28.98
N ASP A 382 7.27 -13.20 -29.87
CA ASP A 382 6.09 -13.46 -30.71
C ASP A 382 4.84 -13.85 -29.88
N TYR A 383 5.02 -14.19 -28.60
CA TYR A 383 3.95 -14.54 -27.66
C TYR A 383 3.36 -13.32 -26.92
N VAL A 384 3.67 -12.10 -27.35
CA VAL A 384 3.21 -10.84 -26.71
C VAL A 384 1.69 -10.77 -26.54
N ASN A 385 0.92 -11.36 -27.47
CA ASN A 385 -0.55 -11.37 -27.45
C ASN A 385 -1.14 -12.61 -26.77
N PHE A 386 -0.32 -13.47 -26.18
CA PHE A 386 -0.81 -14.67 -25.53
C PHE A 386 -1.65 -14.33 -24.29
N CYS A 387 -2.75 -15.07 -24.09
CA CYS A 387 -3.51 -15.05 -22.84
C CYS A 387 -3.88 -16.47 -22.41
N GLY A 388 -3.61 -16.77 -21.15
CA GLY A 388 -3.86 -18.13 -20.62
C GLY A 388 -2.86 -18.53 -19.55
N THR A 389 -2.58 -19.83 -19.51
CA THR A 389 -1.59 -20.41 -18.59
C THR A 389 -0.36 -20.85 -19.36
N ILE A 390 0.81 -20.40 -18.93
CA ILE A 390 2.09 -20.83 -19.43
C ILE A 390 2.66 -21.84 -18.43
N VAL A 391 3.05 -23.04 -18.90
CA VAL A 391 3.63 -24.08 -18.07
C VAL A 391 5.10 -24.25 -18.47
N TYR A 392 5.99 -23.87 -17.57
CA TYR A 392 7.43 -24.06 -17.70
C TYR A 392 7.80 -25.35 -17.00
N ARG A 393 8.52 -26.28 -17.68
CA ARG A 393 8.91 -27.57 -17.17
C ARG A 393 10.42 -27.75 -17.22
N LYS A 394 10.97 -28.31 -16.14
CA LYS A 394 12.39 -28.62 -16.06
C LYS A 394 12.64 -29.85 -15.18
N LYS A 395 13.57 -30.69 -15.60
CA LYS A 395 14.12 -31.76 -14.77
C LYS A 395 15.32 -31.24 -14.00
N VAL A 396 15.38 -31.51 -12.71
CA VAL A 396 16.49 -31.13 -11.84
C VAL A 396 16.96 -32.29 -11.00
N ASN A 397 18.29 -32.44 -10.83
CA ASN A 397 18.86 -33.45 -9.95
C ASN A 397 19.18 -32.81 -8.60
N VAL A 398 18.66 -33.39 -7.51
CA VAL A 398 18.78 -32.88 -6.14
C VAL A 398 19.54 -33.88 -5.29
N SER A 399 20.68 -33.47 -4.73
CA SER A 399 21.49 -34.33 -3.84
C SER A 399 20.85 -34.48 -2.46
N SER A 400 20.24 -33.44 -1.93
CA SER A 400 19.48 -33.45 -0.67
C SER A 400 18.35 -32.46 -0.73
N PRO A 401 17.10 -32.82 -0.42
CA PRO A 401 15.92 -31.93 -0.45
C PRO A 401 15.79 -31.04 0.79
N VAL A 402 16.52 -31.33 1.89
CA VAL A 402 16.35 -30.64 3.18
C VAL A 402 16.59 -29.13 3.04
N GLY A 403 15.65 -28.31 3.52
CA GLY A 403 15.74 -26.86 3.51
C GLY A 403 15.67 -26.20 2.13
N MET A 404 15.38 -26.97 1.06
CA MET A 404 15.34 -26.44 -0.31
C MET A 404 14.19 -25.48 -0.55
N VAL A 405 14.51 -24.36 -1.18
CA VAL A 405 13.59 -23.29 -1.58
C VAL A 405 13.82 -22.98 -3.06
N LEU A 406 12.74 -22.69 -3.76
CA LEU A 406 12.75 -22.22 -5.14
C LEU A 406 12.30 -20.75 -5.17
N ASN A 407 13.14 -19.86 -5.68
CA ASN A 407 12.80 -18.46 -5.94
C ASN A 407 12.67 -18.26 -7.44
N LEU A 408 11.51 -17.83 -7.88
CA LEU A 408 11.22 -17.64 -9.31
C LEU A 408 11.72 -16.29 -9.85
N GLY A 409 12.24 -15.40 -8.97
CA GLY A 409 12.59 -14.05 -9.36
C GLY A 409 11.37 -13.25 -9.81
N LEU A 410 11.48 -12.55 -10.94
CA LEU A 410 10.42 -11.72 -11.48
C LEU A 410 9.41 -12.57 -12.27
N VAL A 411 8.14 -12.46 -11.87
CA VAL A 411 7.00 -13.12 -12.54
C VAL A 411 5.90 -12.09 -12.77
N HIS A 412 5.44 -11.97 -13.99
CA HIS A 412 4.28 -11.13 -14.35
C HIS A 412 3.03 -12.01 -14.54
N GLY A 413 2.24 -12.10 -13.48
CA GLY A 413 1.06 -12.95 -13.41
C GLY A 413 0.92 -13.66 -12.07
N VAL A 414 -0.04 -14.56 -11.97
CA VAL A 414 -0.17 -15.48 -10.83
C VAL A 414 0.70 -16.69 -11.09
N SER A 415 1.53 -17.11 -10.13
CA SER A 415 2.37 -18.31 -10.26
C SER A 415 1.94 -19.41 -9.32
N GLU A 416 2.00 -20.66 -9.79
CA GLU A 416 1.87 -21.86 -8.99
C GLU A 416 3.01 -22.82 -9.32
N VAL A 417 3.67 -23.36 -8.31
CA VAL A 417 4.80 -24.31 -8.48
C VAL A 417 4.33 -25.70 -8.13
N PHE A 418 4.71 -26.65 -8.99
CA PHE A 418 4.52 -28.06 -8.76
C PHE A 418 5.87 -28.77 -8.77
N VAL A 419 6.07 -29.68 -7.84
CA VAL A 419 7.21 -30.59 -7.80
C VAL A 419 6.70 -32.00 -7.81
N ASN A 420 7.13 -32.81 -8.78
CA ASN A 420 6.70 -34.18 -8.99
C ASN A 420 5.15 -34.32 -9.05
N GLY A 421 4.47 -33.34 -9.65
CA GLY A 421 3.01 -33.28 -9.77
C GLY A 421 2.25 -32.80 -8.52
N GLN A 422 2.96 -32.43 -7.44
CA GLN A 422 2.33 -31.93 -6.21
C GLN A 422 2.55 -30.42 -6.07
N SER A 423 1.49 -29.68 -5.78
CA SER A 423 1.55 -28.22 -5.60
C SER A 423 2.39 -27.83 -4.38
N CYS A 424 3.24 -26.83 -4.57
CA CYS A 424 4.01 -26.12 -3.54
C CYS A 424 3.40 -24.76 -3.22
N GLY A 425 2.17 -24.50 -3.67
CA GLY A 425 1.40 -23.30 -3.40
C GLY A 425 1.42 -22.26 -4.50
N VAL A 426 0.49 -21.32 -4.35
CA VAL A 426 0.25 -20.19 -5.26
C VAL A 426 0.92 -18.94 -4.68
N LYS A 427 1.55 -18.14 -5.55
CA LYS A 427 1.98 -16.78 -5.25
C LYS A 427 1.37 -15.82 -6.27
N TRP A 428 0.63 -14.85 -5.80
CA TRP A 428 -0.15 -13.94 -6.63
C TRP A 428 0.33 -12.48 -6.58
N TYR A 429 1.28 -12.17 -5.66
CA TYR A 429 1.97 -10.89 -5.54
C TYR A 429 3.37 -11.07 -4.95
N GLY A 430 4.20 -10.05 -4.98
CA GLY A 430 5.46 -9.91 -4.28
C GLY A 430 6.52 -10.93 -4.66
N ARG A 431 7.31 -11.34 -3.69
CA ARG A 431 8.36 -12.34 -3.87
C ARG A 431 7.77 -13.71 -4.18
N ARG A 432 8.24 -14.33 -5.24
CA ARG A 432 7.79 -15.65 -5.70
C ARG A 432 8.68 -16.77 -5.13
N ILE A 433 8.74 -16.86 -3.79
CA ILE A 433 9.58 -17.82 -3.07
C ILE A 433 8.71 -18.96 -2.57
N HIS A 434 9.06 -20.18 -2.96
CA HIS A 434 8.32 -21.41 -2.64
C HIS A 434 9.17 -22.39 -1.84
N PRO A 435 8.78 -22.79 -0.61
CA PRO A 435 9.37 -23.92 0.09
C PRO A 435 9.05 -25.21 -0.66
N VAL A 436 10.05 -25.86 -1.25
CA VAL A 436 9.85 -27.05 -2.11
C VAL A 436 10.36 -28.34 -1.47
N ALA A 437 11.08 -28.26 -0.35
CA ALA A 437 11.74 -29.38 0.32
C ALA A 437 10.82 -30.59 0.54
N ALA A 438 9.59 -30.39 0.99
CA ALA A 438 8.65 -31.46 1.31
C ALA A 438 8.13 -32.24 0.08
N ARG A 439 8.36 -31.74 -1.13
CA ARG A 439 7.94 -32.37 -2.40
C ARG A 439 9.08 -32.90 -3.23
N LEU A 440 10.32 -32.53 -2.87
CA LEU A 440 11.54 -33.03 -3.51
C LEU A 440 11.94 -34.42 -2.97
N LYS A 441 12.58 -35.21 -3.83
CA LYS A 441 13.30 -36.45 -3.47
C LYS A 441 14.75 -36.34 -3.87
N GLN A 442 15.59 -37.16 -3.31
CA GLN A 442 16.96 -37.31 -3.80
C GLN A 442 16.95 -37.89 -5.21
N GLY A 443 17.81 -37.40 -6.10
CA GLY A 443 17.87 -37.77 -7.51
C GLY A 443 17.04 -36.85 -8.39
N GLU A 444 16.52 -37.38 -9.51
CA GLU A 444 15.75 -36.62 -10.51
C GLU A 444 14.36 -36.22 -9.97
N ASN A 445 14.05 -34.91 -10.13
CA ASN A 445 12.77 -34.32 -9.84
C ASN A 445 12.27 -33.53 -11.05
N ARG A 446 10.95 -33.46 -11.22
CA ARG A 446 10.30 -32.60 -12.22
C ARG A 446 9.71 -31.39 -11.55
N ILE A 447 10.14 -30.21 -11.97
CA ILE A 447 9.57 -28.91 -11.57
C ILE A 447 8.67 -28.42 -12.70
N GLU A 448 7.45 -27.98 -12.34
CA GLU A 448 6.55 -27.24 -13.23
C GLU A 448 6.19 -25.91 -12.58
N ILE A 449 6.28 -24.83 -13.35
CA ILE A 449 5.89 -23.48 -12.94
C ILE A 449 4.75 -23.04 -13.85
N HIS A 450 3.58 -22.89 -13.31
CA HIS A 450 2.41 -22.38 -14.02
C HIS A 450 2.33 -20.87 -13.80
N VAL A 451 2.27 -20.09 -14.88
CA VAL A 451 2.10 -18.65 -14.83
C VAL A 451 0.83 -18.26 -15.59
N VAL A 452 -0.10 -17.61 -14.88
CA VAL A 452 -1.37 -17.16 -15.44
C VAL A 452 -1.29 -15.70 -15.81
N THR A 453 -1.49 -15.38 -17.09
CA THR A 453 -1.36 -14.03 -17.65
C THR A 453 -2.71 -13.29 -17.65
N VAL A 454 -2.66 -11.97 -17.87
CA VAL A 454 -3.85 -11.14 -18.14
C VAL A 454 -4.34 -11.31 -19.59
N ILE A 455 -5.57 -10.87 -19.85
CA ILE A 455 -6.20 -11.04 -21.18
C ILE A 455 -6.07 -9.83 -22.11
N GLY A 456 -5.52 -8.72 -21.62
CA GLY A 456 -5.58 -7.43 -22.33
C GLY A 456 -4.91 -7.41 -23.69
N HIS A 457 -3.75 -8.05 -23.84
CA HIS A 457 -3.03 -8.09 -25.11
C HIS A 457 -3.79 -8.88 -26.20
N TYR A 458 -4.35 -10.02 -25.82
CA TYR A 458 -5.19 -10.82 -26.71
C TYR A 458 -6.43 -10.05 -27.17
N LEU A 459 -7.13 -9.37 -26.24
CA LEU A 459 -8.29 -8.56 -26.60
C LEU A 459 -7.96 -7.44 -27.58
N LYS A 460 -6.76 -6.89 -27.53
CA LYS A 460 -6.28 -5.89 -28.50
C LYS A 460 -6.18 -6.45 -29.92
N THR A 461 -6.01 -7.76 -30.10
CA THR A 461 -5.94 -8.42 -31.42
C THR A 461 -7.32 -8.62 -32.06
N LEU A 462 -8.40 -8.62 -31.27
CA LEU A 462 -9.76 -8.87 -31.73
C LEU A 462 -10.33 -7.62 -32.45
N LYS A 463 -9.88 -7.36 -33.68
CA LYS A 463 -10.17 -6.11 -34.42
C LYS A 463 -11.66 -5.87 -34.66
N ASP A 464 -12.43 -6.93 -34.92
CA ASP A 464 -13.87 -6.86 -35.21
C ASP A 464 -14.74 -6.85 -33.94
N ASN A 465 -14.14 -7.02 -32.75
CA ASN A 465 -14.84 -7.02 -31.49
C ASN A 465 -14.98 -5.59 -30.92
N LYS A 466 -16.16 -5.00 -31.09
CA LYS A 466 -16.44 -3.61 -30.70
C LYS A 466 -16.16 -3.32 -29.22
N ILE A 467 -16.46 -4.27 -28.32
CA ILE A 467 -16.25 -4.11 -26.86
C ILE A 467 -14.76 -4.17 -26.55
N ALA A 468 -14.05 -5.17 -27.09
CA ALA A 468 -12.61 -5.28 -26.93
C ALA A 468 -11.90 -4.01 -27.42
N GLN A 469 -12.23 -3.53 -28.62
CA GLN A 469 -11.61 -2.32 -29.19
C GLN A 469 -11.96 -1.05 -28.39
N ALA A 470 -13.17 -0.90 -27.90
CA ALA A 470 -13.57 0.27 -27.10
C ALA A 470 -12.71 0.44 -25.84
N TRP A 471 -12.32 -0.68 -25.20
CA TRP A 471 -11.56 -0.65 -23.93
C TRP A 471 -10.06 -0.82 -24.10
N THR A 472 -9.57 -1.32 -25.24
CA THR A 472 -8.13 -1.54 -25.48
C THR A 472 -7.48 -0.51 -26.40
N ARG A 473 -8.24 0.28 -27.17
CA ARG A 473 -7.72 1.26 -28.15
C ARG A 473 -6.78 2.32 -27.56
N ARG A 474 -6.92 2.63 -26.28
CA ARG A 474 -6.09 3.60 -25.54
C ARG A 474 -4.95 2.96 -24.76
N GLN A 475 -4.74 1.65 -24.93
CA GLN A 475 -3.70 0.90 -24.25
C GLN A 475 -2.45 0.83 -25.13
N ASP A 476 -1.64 1.89 -25.11
CA ASP A 476 -0.43 1.96 -25.92
C ASP A 476 0.76 1.20 -25.33
N VAL A 477 0.72 0.95 -24.01
CA VAL A 477 1.80 0.27 -23.30
C VAL A 477 1.57 -1.23 -23.30
N VAL A 478 2.53 -1.96 -23.88
CA VAL A 478 2.59 -3.43 -23.78
C VAL A 478 2.95 -3.82 -22.35
N GLN A 479 2.09 -4.62 -21.71
CA GLN A 479 2.33 -5.08 -20.36
C GLN A 479 3.32 -6.25 -20.35
N PRO A 480 4.24 -6.31 -19.37
CA PRO A 480 5.09 -7.48 -19.17
C PRO A 480 4.26 -8.71 -18.80
N ALA A 481 4.70 -9.90 -19.24
CA ALA A 481 4.00 -11.15 -18.98
C ALA A 481 4.97 -12.35 -18.91
N GLY A 482 4.61 -13.35 -18.10
CA GLY A 482 5.34 -14.61 -18.00
C GLY A 482 6.39 -14.65 -16.90
N LEU A 483 7.24 -15.67 -16.97
CA LEU A 483 8.36 -15.91 -16.05
C LEU A 483 9.64 -15.28 -16.61
N VAL A 484 10.14 -14.25 -15.96
CA VAL A 484 11.35 -13.52 -16.36
C VAL A 484 12.59 -14.02 -15.63
N GLY A 485 12.42 -14.43 -14.37
CA GLY A 485 13.51 -14.92 -13.52
C GLY A 485 14.33 -13.78 -12.84
N PRO A 486 15.59 -14.04 -12.44
CA PRO A 486 16.24 -15.35 -12.48
C PRO A 486 15.57 -16.39 -11.56
N VAL A 487 15.43 -17.61 -12.03
CA VAL A 487 14.95 -18.72 -11.21
C VAL A 487 16.15 -19.35 -10.49
N THR A 488 16.08 -19.37 -9.17
CA THR A 488 17.17 -19.94 -8.34
C THR A 488 16.64 -20.93 -7.33
N ALA A 489 17.43 -21.96 -7.04
CA ALA A 489 17.18 -22.88 -5.94
C ALA A 489 18.32 -22.76 -4.93
N TYR A 490 17.98 -22.75 -3.63
CA TYR A 490 18.95 -22.63 -2.54
C TYR A 490 18.46 -23.34 -1.27
N ARG A 491 19.33 -23.50 -0.29
CA ARG A 491 18.98 -24.04 1.03
C ARG A 491 18.91 -22.96 2.09
N ILE A 492 17.92 -23.07 2.95
CA ILE A 492 17.84 -22.28 4.17
C ILE A 492 18.58 -23.04 5.28
N LYS A 493 19.43 -22.34 6.05
CA LYS A 493 19.93 -22.87 7.32
C LYS A 493 18.80 -23.08 8.29
N ASN A 494 18.71 -24.24 8.88
CA ASN A 494 17.79 -24.53 9.98
C ASN A 494 18.10 -23.70 11.23
#